data_bbc3f5cd30bcbec69c942d7f5c1a60b5
#
_entry.id   bbc3f5cd30bcbec69c942d7f5c1a60b5
#
_cell.length_a   1.000
_cell.length_b   1.000
_cell.length_c   1.000
_cell.angle_alpha   90.00
_cell.angle_beta   90.00
_cell.angle_gamma   90.00
#
_symmetry.space_group_name_H-M   'P 1'
#
loop_
_entity.id
_entity.type
_entity.pdbx_description
1 polymer ?
#
loop_
_entity_poly.entity_id
_entity_poly.type
_entity_poly.pdbx_seq_one_letter_code
_entity_poly.pdbx_strand_id
1 'polypeptide(L)'
;SDFLKERYAGEEITITYAEEKNLIGGIVIEDGETVFDGSVASALFSFRNKSNAYITEFVAKGELPAAWKKDLLEKVPTTPHTVNYGRVITCADGILTVEGLRECRYYELLEIGTGGYAVAMNLMSDSVKAMLITADRNIEYGVTVKCTGRIVEVPVGETLLGRVVNPLGKPIDGREILHFDKVRPIENPAPPIIDRAKVSRPLQTGILAIDSMIPIGKGQRELIIGDRQTGKSSIAVDAIINQRDKDVICVYVAIGQRASSVSKLIAKLKAADAMKNTVIVASTASDSAALQYIAPYTGCAIGEEFMEQGKDVLIIYDDLTKHANAYRTISLLLKRPSGREAYPGDVFYIHSRLLERSAQLSQEKGGGSM
;
A
#
# COMPACT_ATOMS: atom_id res chain seq x y z
N SER A 1 -18.12 34.24 -5.68
CA SER A 1 -18.22 34.96 -7.00
C SER A 1 -16.85 35.50 -7.44
N ASP A 2 -16.01 35.99 -6.55
CA ASP A 2 -14.71 36.58 -6.94
C ASP A 2 -13.70 35.52 -7.37
N PHE A 3 -13.72 34.35 -6.77
CA PHE A 3 -12.91 33.19 -7.16
C PHE A 3 -13.18 32.75 -8.63
N LEU A 4 -14.45 32.66 -9.04
CA LEU A 4 -14.80 32.28 -10.40
C LEU A 4 -14.43 33.38 -11.42
N LYS A 5 -14.55 34.65 -11.04
CA LYS A 5 -14.15 35.79 -11.90
C LYS A 5 -12.64 35.86 -12.11
N GLU A 6 -11.87 35.51 -11.08
CA GLU A 6 -10.41 35.51 -11.17
C GLU A 6 -9.88 34.36 -12.02
N ARG A 7 -10.53 33.17 -11.95
CA ARG A 7 -10.11 31.98 -12.69
C ARG A 7 -10.54 32.00 -14.16
N TYR A 8 -11.72 32.55 -14.46
CA TYR A 8 -12.32 32.55 -15.81
C TYR A 8 -12.42 33.98 -16.34
N ALA A 9 -11.39 34.78 -16.11
CA ALA A 9 -11.35 36.17 -16.54
C ALA A 9 -11.48 36.30 -18.09
N GLY A 10 -12.59 36.80 -18.53
CA GLY A 10 -12.89 37.02 -19.97
C GLY A 10 -13.79 35.98 -20.62
N GLU A 11 -14.30 35.00 -19.88
CA GLU A 11 -15.24 33.99 -20.35
C GLU A 11 -16.68 34.30 -19.84
N GLU A 12 -17.69 33.90 -20.62
CA GLU A 12 -19.09 33.98 -20.19
C GLU A 12 -19.44 32.76 -19.36
N ILE A 13 -19.69 32.96 -18.05
CA ILE A 13 -19.92 31.87 -17.10
C ILE A 13 -21.41 31.71 -16.87
N THR A 14 -21.93 30.51 -17.17
CA THR A 14 -23.32 30.13 -16.83
C THR A 14 -23.27 29.22 -15.59
N ILE A 15 -23.88 29.63 -14.47
CA ILE A 15 -23.88 28.87 -13.22
C ILE A 15 -25.26 28.21 -13.04
N THR A 16 -25.29 26.89 -12.94
CA THR A 16 -26.48 26.11 -12.55
C THR A 16 -26.34 25.66 -11.09
N TYR A 17 -27.42 25.80 -10.33
CA TYR A 17 -27.46 25.44 -8.92
C TYR A 17 -28.28 24.18 -8.73
N ALA A 18 -27.75 23.23 -7.98
CA ALA A 18 -28.46 22.04 -7.52
C ALA A 18 -28.28 21.87 -6.01
N GLU A 19 -29.33 21.45 -5.30
CA GLU A 19 -29.23 21.13 -3.86
C GLU A 19 -28.90 19.67 -3.69
N GLU A 20 -27.79 19.37 -3.00
CA GLU A 20 -27.34 18.03 -2.72
C GLU A 20 -27.39 17.74 -1.21
N LYS A 21 -28.26 16.83 -0.78
CA LYS A 21 -28.49 16.51 0.64
C LYS A 21 -27.28 15.87 1.33
N ASN A 22 -26.39 15.25 0.58
CA ASN A 22 -25.21 14.54 1.11
C ASN A 22 -24.06 15.46 1.49
N LEU A 23 -24.11 16.75 1.14
CA LEU A 23 -23.03 17.70 1.43
C LEU A 23 -22.92 18.09 2.91
N ILE A 24 -23.98 17.88 3.71
CA ILE A 24 -24.07 18.31 5.12
C ILE A 24 -23.96 19.83 5.27
N GLY A 25 -23.34 20.52 4.33
CA GLY A 25 -23.12 21.98 4.23
C GLY A 25 -21.92 22.28 3.32
N GLY A 26 -21.78 23.56 2.94
CA GLY A 26 -20.73 24.00 2.04
C GLY A 26 -21.19 24.05 0.57
N ILE A 27 -20.23 24.19 -0.33
CA ILE A 27 -20.48 24.35 -1.77
C ILE A 27 -19.51 23.46 -2.53
N VAL A 28 -20.03 22.76 -3.53
CA VAL A 28 -19.24 22.09 -4.56
C VAL A 28 -19.47 22.79 -5.88
N ILE A 29 -18.42 23.15 -6.58
CA ILE A 29 -18.48 23.79 -7.89
C ILE A 29 -17.88 22.79 -8.88
N GLU A 30 -18.68 22.39 -9.87
CA GLU A 30 -18.25 21.50 -10.96
C GLU A 30 -18.09 22.30 -12.26
N ASP A 31 -16.93 22.14 -12.88
CA ASP A 31 -16.62 22.70 -14.18
C ASP A 31 -16.04 21.61 -15.08
N GLY A 32 -16.92 20.95 -15.82
CA GLY A 32 -16.54 19.82 -16.68
C GLY A 32 -15.84 18.71 -15.93
N GLU A 33 -14.50 18.68 -15.98
CA GLU A 33 -13.66 17.66 -15.33
C GLU A 33 -13.05 18.12 -14.02
N THR A 34 -13.25 19.37 -13.63
CA THR A 34 -12.67 19.96 -12.40
C THR A 34 -13.78 20.23 -11.40
N VAL A 35 -13.57 19.75 -10.18
CA VAL A 35 -14.49 19.97 -9.07
C VAL A 35 -13.79 20.68 -7.93
N PHE A 36 -14.37 21.81 -7.51
CA PHE A 36 -13.92 22.57 -6.35
C PHE A 36 -14.82 22.19 -5.18
N ASP A 37 -14.32 21.37 -4.28
CA ASP A 37 -15.09 20.86 -3.16
C ASP A 37 -14.74 21.60 -1.86
N GLY A 38 -15.62 22.47 -1.44
CA GLY A 38 -15.62 23.18 -0.16
C GLY A 38 -16.70 22.66 0.79
N SER A 39 -17.12 21.40 0.65
CA SER A 39 -18.17 20.83 1.50
C SER A 39 -17.66 20.41 2.88
N VAL A 40 -18.56 20.45 3.87
CA VAL A 40 -18.32 19.92 5.21
C VAL A 40 -18.10 18.41 5.16
N ALA A 41 -18.75 17.72 4.23
CA ALA A 41 -18.57 16.28 4.04
C ALA A 41 -17.14 15.93 3.65
N SER A 42 -16.51 16.66 2.73
CA SER A 42 -15.11 16.45 2.32
C SER A 42 -14.13 16.78 3.44
N ALA A 43 -14.38 17.85 4.20
CA ALA A 43 -13.59 18.21 5.37
C ALA A 43 -13.66 17.14 6.47
N LEU A 44 -14.84 16.60 6.75
CA LEU A 44 -15.05 15.49 7.69
C LEU A 44 -14.36 14.22 7.21
N PHE A 45 -14.38 13.93 5.92
CA PHE A 45 -13.71 12.78 5.34
C PHE A 45 -12.18 12.87 5.46
N SER A 46 -11.61 14.06 5.22
CA SER A 46 -10.17 14.31 5.39
C SER A 46 -9.75 14.20 6.87
N PHE A 47 -10.62 14.61 7.79
CA PHE A 47 -10.40 14.49 9.23
C PHE A 47 -10.54 13.04 9.71
N ARG A 48 -11.49 12.26 9.16
CA ARG A 48 -11.66 10.82 9.43
C ARG A 48 -10.40 10.02 9.10
N ASN A 49 -9.70 10.37 8.04
CA ASN A 49 -8.44 9.72 7.64
C ASN A 49 -7.26 10.06 8.55
N LYS A 50 -7.38 11.14 9.35
CA LYS A 50 -6.36 11.57 10.33
C LYS A 50 -6.66 11.13 11.76
N SER A 51 -7.91 10.73 12.07
CA SER A 51 -8.37 10.45 13.43
C SER A 51 -9.30 9.22 13.41
N ASN A 52 -8.74 8.03 13.62
CA ASN A 52 -9.48 6.77 13.54
C ASN A 52 -10.51 6.55 14.65
N ALA A 53 -11.57 5.79 14.33
CA ALA A 53 -12.53 5.05 15.14
C ALA A 53 -13.64 5.82 15.89
N TYR A 54 -13.39 6.91 16.61
CA TYR A 54 -14.47 7.59 17.36
C TYR A 54 -15.48 8.32 16.47
N ILE A 55 -15.06 8.79 15.29
CA ILE A 55 -15.91 9.59 14.39
C ILE A 55 -16.92 8.72 13.63
N THR A 56 -16.62 7.47 13.37
CA THR A 56 -17.48 6.58 12.58
C THR A 56 -18.83 6.33 13.26
N GLU A 57 -18.84 6.25 14.58
CA GLU A 57 -20.05 6.02 15.35
C GLU A 57 -20.96 7.27 15.45
N PHE A 58 -20.36 8.47 15.53
CA PHE A 58 -21.10 9.74 15.60
C PHE A 58 -21.61 10.19 14.22
N VAL A 59 -20.85 9.97 13.15
CA VAL A 59 -21.30 10.30 11.78
C VAL A 59 -22.46 9.40 11.36
N ALA A 60 -22.46 8.13 11.75
CA ALA A 60 -23.56 7.21 11.48
C ALA A 60 -24.86 7.59 12.20
N LYS A 61 -24.79 8.29 13.33
CA LYS A 61 -25.95 8.76 14.11
C LYS A 61 -26.41 10.18 13.79
N GLY A 62 -25.69 10.91 12.94
CA GLY A 62 -26.04 12.29 12.53
C GLY A 62 -25.89 13.37 13.63
N GLU A 63 -25.34 13.03 14.80
CA GLU A 63 -25.25 13.91 15.96
C GLU A 63 -23.76 14.19 16.30
N LEU A 64 -23.25 15.32 15.84
CA LEU A 64 -21.93 15.82 16.25
C LEU A 64 -22.06 16.72 17.48
N PRO A 65 -21.25 16.54 18.53
CA PRO A 65 -21.22 17.44 19.68
C PRO A 65 -20.97 18.89 19.26
N ALA A 66 -21.67 19.84 19.88
CA ALA A 66 -21.62 21.26 19.51
C ALA A 66 -20.19 21.86 19.55
N ALA A 67 -19.36 21.41 20.50
CA ALA A 67 -17.95 21.81 20.61
C ALA A 67 -17.12 21.35 19.39
N TRP A 68 -17.40 20.19 18.86
CA TRP A 68 -16.72 19.64 17.67
C TRP A 68 -17.17 20.31 16.39
N LYS A 69 -18.46 20.74 16.33
CA LYS A 69 -18.95 21.53 15.17
C LYS A 69 -18.19 22.84 15.02
N LYS A 70 -17.88 23.52 16.14
CA LYS A 70 -17.15 24.78 16.14
C LYS A 70 -15.69 24.58 15.69
N ASP A 71 -15.00 23.58 16.23
CA ASP A 71 -13.61 23.25 15.89
C ASP A 71 -13.46 22.77 14.44
N LEU A 72 -14.46 22.03 13.92
CA LEU A 72 -14.52 21.60 12.53
C LEU A 72 -14.75 22.78 11.58
N LEU A 73 -15.64 23.70 11.91
CA LEU A 73 -15.92 24.89 11.09
C LEU A 73 -14.72 25.83 11.03
N GLU A 74 -13.94 25.94 12.11
CA GLU A 74 -12.69 26.73 12.14
C GLU A 74 -11.56 26.06 11.33
N LYS A 75 -11.57 24.75 11.19
CA LYS A 75 -10.57 23.96 10.44
C LYS A 75 -10.97 23.63 9.00
N VAL A 76 -12.19 23.96 8.59
CA VAL A 76 -12.59 23.85 7.18
C VAL A 76 -11.77 24.84 6.37
N PRO A 77 -10.98 24.38 5.39
CA PRO A 77 -10.22 25.28 4.55
C PRO A 77 -11.21 26.21 3.82
N THR A 78 -11.06 27.51 4.03
CA THR A 78 -11.89 28.53 3.35
C THR A 78 -11.54 28.67 1.86
N THR A 79 -10.42 28.07 1.44
CA THR A 79 -10.01 27.99 0.04
C THR A 79 -10.47 26.67 -0.57
N PRO A 80 -11.23 26.69 -1.65
CA PRO A 80 -11.64 25.46 -2.35
C PRO A 80 -10.39 24.68 -2.78
N HIS A 81 -10.34 23.40 -2.44
CA HIS A 81 -9.32 22.51 -2.99
C HIS A 81 -9.79 22.02 -4.37
N THR A 82 -8.94 22.19 -5.37
CA THR A 82 -9.17 21.57 -6.68
C THR A 82 -9.02 20.06 -6.52
N VAL A 83 -10.08 19.33 -6.77
CA VAL A 83 -10.06 17.87 -6.76
C VAL A 83 -10.27 17.40 -8.20
N ASN A 84 -9.38 16.55 -8.66
CA ASN A 84 -9.41 16.00 -10.00
C ASN A 84 -10.32 14.78 -10.00
N TYR A 85 -11.44 14.87 -10.72
CA TYR A 85 -12.44 13.80 -10.86
C TYR A 85 -12.44 13.23 -12.26
N GLY A 86 -12.74 11.95 -12.34
CA GLY A 86 -13.00 11.25 -13.58
C GLY A 86 -14.20 10.33 -13.46
N ARG A 87 -14.56 9.69 -14.57
CA ARG A 87 -15.65 8.73 -14.64
C ARG A 87 -15.18 7.41 -15.20
N VAL A 88 -15.64 6.31 -14.63
CA VAL A 88 -15.35 4.98 -15.12
C VAL A 88 -15.99 4.77 -16.48
N ILE A 89 -15.18 4.46 -17.50
CA ILE A 89 -15.65 4.06 -18.83
C ILE A 89 -15.83 2.53 -18.89
N THR A 90 -14.84 1.79 -18.36
CA THR A 90 -14.88 0.32 -18.34
C THR A 90 -14.25 -0.22 -17.07
N CYS A 91 -14.81 -1.34 -16.59
CA CYS A 91 -14.23 -2.15 -15.54
C CYS A 91 -14.18 -3.59 -16.03
N ALA A 92 -12.99 -4.14 -16.25
CA ALA A 92 -12.81 -5.52 -16.69
C ALA A 92 -11.57 -6.13 -16.02
N ASP A 93 -11.73 -7.33 -15.47
CA ASP A 93 -10.64 -8.11 -14.86
C ASP A 93 -9.81 -7.35 -13.81
N GLY A 94 -10.45 -6.43 -13.07
CA GLY A 94 -9.78 -5.61 -12.05
C GLY A 94 -8.98 -4.43 -12.61
N ILE A 95 -9.14 -4.11 -13.89
CA ILE A 95 -8.61 -2.88 -14.50
C ILE A 95 -9.76 -1.94 -14.80
N LEU A 96 -9.64 -0.71 -14.32
CA LEU A 96 -10.53 0.41 -14.61
C LEU A 96 -9.93 1.25 -15.71
N THR A 97 -10.76 1.68 -16.67
CA THR A 97 -10.43 2.80 -17.54
C THR A 97 -11.29 3.99 -17.10
N VAL A 98 -10.64 5.06 -16.75
CA VAL A 98 -11.28 6.29 -16.21
C VAL A 98 -10.98 7.42 -17.16
N GLU A 99 -12.02 8.12 -17.62
CA GLU A 99 -11.92 9.35 -18.42
C GLU A 99 -11.80 10.56 -17.48
N GLY A 100 -11.08 11.57 -17.90
CA GLY A 100 -10.74 12.71 -17.06
C GLY A 100 -9.44 12.46 -16.30
N LEU A 101 -9.32 12.91 -15.05
CA LEU A 101 -8.13 12.76 -14.21
C LEU A 101 -6.85 13.32 -14.86
N ARG A 102 -6.91 14.51 -15.45
CA ARG A 102 -5.79 15.12 -16.22
C ARG A 102 -4.54 15.37 -15.38
N GLU A 103 -4.70 15.61 -14.07
CA GLU A 103 -3.60 15.87 -13.14
C GLU A 103 -3.17 14.61 -12.35
N CYS A 104 -3.70 13.44 -12.71
CA CYS A 104 -3.37 12.18 -12.06
C CYS A 104 -1.90 11.83 -12.23
N ARG A 105 -1.28 11.35 -11.15
CA ARG A 105 0.12 10.92 -11.14
C ARG A 105 0.24 9.40 -11.26
N TYR A 106 1.34 8.95 -11.80
CA TYR A 106 1.67 7.52 -11.84
C TYR A 106 1.78 6.95 -10.41
N TYR A 107 1.18 5.79 -10.15
CA TYR A 107 1.04 5.17 -8.83
C TYR A 107 0.16 5.94 -7.83
N GLU A 108 -0.59 6.92 -8.27
CA GLU A 108 -1.52 7.62 -7.40
C GLU A 108 -2.67 6.71 -6.95
N LEU A 109 -3.04 6.81 -5.68
CA LEU A 109 -4.21 6.16 -5.12
C LEU A 109 -5.46 6.92 -5.57
N LEU A 110 -6.38 6.20 -6.18
CA LEU A 110 -7.66 6.70 -6.65
C LEU A 110 -8.77 6.18 -5.74
N GLU A 111 -9.69 7.05 -5.36
CA GLU A 111 -10.88 6.71 -4.61
C GLU A 111 -12.07 6.57 -5.57
N ILE A 112 -12.84 5.50 -5.43
CA ILE A 112 -14.00 5.19 -6.27
C ILE A 112 -15.26 5.52 -5.46
N GLY A 113 -16.23 6.16 -6.07
CA GLY A 113 -17.44 6.64 -5.39
C GLY A 113 -18.27 5.56 -4.67
N THR A 114 -18.03 4.28 -4.95
CA THR A 114 -18.61 3.12 -4.23
C THR A 114 -17.86 2.76 -2.95
N GLY A 115 -16.79 3.48 -2.60
CA GLY A 115 -15.94 3.20 -1.43
C GLY A 115 -14.75 2.29 -1.71
N GLY A 116 -14.49 2.00 -3.00
CA GLY A 116 -13.33 1.23 -3.44
C GLY A 116 -12.08 2.09 -3.66
N TYR A 117 -10.93 1.42 -3.87
CA TYR A 117 -9.66 2.06 -4.21
C TYR A 117 -9.01 1.39 -5.42
N ALA A 118 -8.37 2.21 -6.25
CA ALA A 118 -7.56 1.76 -7.37
C ALA A 118 -6.21 2.50 -7.41
N VAL A 119 -5.27 1.99 -8.17
CA VAL A 119 -3.94 2.62 -8.37
C VAL A 119 -3.78 2.96 -9.84
N ALA A 120 -3.44 4.20 -10.14
CA ALA A 120 -3.16 4.66 -11.50
C ALA A 120 -1.90 3.98 -12.04
N MET A 121 -2.04 3.23 -13.15
CA MET A 121 -0.95 2.43 -13.72
C MET A 121 -0.51 2.88 -15.10
N ASN A 122 -1.42 3.39 -15.92
CA ASN A 122 -1.11 3.95 -17.23
C ASN A 122 -1.84 5.27 -17.41
N LEU A 123 -1.06 6.32 -17.67
CA LEU A 123 -1.58 7.65 -17.96
C LEU A 123 -1.60 7.82 -19.48
N MET A 124 -2.75 8.08 -20.04
CA MET A 124 -2.96 8.35 -21.48
C MET A 124 -3.40 9.80 -21.67
N SER A 125 -3.52 10.25 -22.89
CA SER A 125 -3.90 11.64 -23.18
C SER A 125 -5.32 12.01 -22.72
N ASP A 126 -6.22 11.05 -22.75
CA ASP A 126 -7.67 11.22 -22.53
C ASP A 126 -8.22 10.31 -21.41
N SER A 127 -7.43 9.36 -20.95
CA SER A 127 -7.87 8.39 -19.96
C SER A 127 -6.74 7.88 -19.07
N VAL A 128 -7.12 7.37 -17.91
CA VAL A 128 -6.21 6.71 -16.97
C VAL A 128 -6.65 5.25 -16.81
N LYS A 129 -5.70 4.32 -16.97
CA LYS A 129 -5.94 2.93 -16.59
C LYS A 129 -5.44 2.70 -15.19
N ALA A 130 -6.35 2.25 -14.33
CA ALA A 130 -6.08 2.01 -12.93
C ALA A 130 -6.32 0.55 -12.57
N MET A 131 -5.51 0.04 -11.68
CA MET A 131 -5.59 -1.31 -11.13
C MET A 131 -6.40 -1.27 -9.84
N LEU A 132 -7.49 -2.05 -9.79
CA LEU A 132 -8.36 -2.14 -8.62
C LEU A 132 -7.66 -2.92 -7.50
N ILE A 133 -7.55 -2.33 -6.30
CA ILE A 133 -6.94 -2.96 -5.13
C ILE A 133 -7.95 -3.40 -4.07
N THR A 134 -9.18 -2.93 -4.16
CA THR A 134 -10.28 -3.40 -3.30
C THR A 134 -11.16 -4.39 -4.04
N ALA A 135 -11.80 -5.29 -3.30
CA ALA A 135 -12.66 -6.34 -3.87
C ALA A 135 -14.08 -5.84 -4.22
N ASP A 136 -14.23 -4.56 -4.55
CA ASP A 136 -15.53 -4.02 -4.96
C ASP A 136 -15.90 -4.57 -6.34
N ARG A 137 -17.01 -5.31 -6.42
CA ARG A 137 -17.47 -5.98 -7.65
C ARG A 137 -18.53 -5.19 -8.41
N ASN A 138 -19.02 -4.09 -7.84
CA ASN A 138 -20.16 -3.34 -8.39
C ASN A 138 -19.72 -1.98 -8.95
N ILE A 139 -18.61 -1.93 -9.67
CA ILE A 139 -18.17 -0.71 -10.32
C ILE A 139 -18.80 -0.67 -11.71
N GLU A 140 -19.80 0.18 -11.84
CA GLU A 140 -20.54 0.36 -13.09
C GLU A 140 -19.95 1.51 -13.93
N TYR A 141 -20.37 1.59 -15.17
CA TYR A 141 -20.10 2.72 -16.05
C TYR A 141 -20.60 4.04 -15.43
N GLY A 142 -19.80 5.08 -15.52
CA GLY A 142 -20.17 6.42 -15.03
C GLY A 142 -19.89 6.65 -13.54
N VAL A 143 -19.45 5.64 -12.78
CA VAL A 143 -19.05 5.83 -11.39
C VAL A 143 -17.91 6.84 -11.29
N THR A 144 -18.04 7.79 -10.37
CA THR A 144 -17.04 8.84 -10.14
C THR A 144 -15.79 8.29 -9.50
N VAL A 145 -14.64 8.72 -9.99
CA VAL A 145 -13.31 8.40 -9.46
C VAL A 145 -12.59 9.70 -9.13
N LYS A 146 -11.97 9.73 -7.96
CA LYS A 146 -11.28 10.91 -7.42
C LYS A 146 -9.79 10.64 -7.24
N CYS A 147 -8.96 11.58 -7.68
CA CYS A 147 -7.53 11.61 -7.31
C CYS A 147 -7.38 11.98 -5.84
N THR A 148 -6.55 11.21 -5.11
CA THR A 148 -6.31 11.47 -3.68
C THR A 148 -5.09 12.35 -3.43
N GLY A 149 -4.26 12.60 -4.45
CA GLY A 149 -2.98 13.29 -4.32
C GLY A 149 -1.91 12.46 -3.58
N ARG A 150 -2.20 11.21 -3.22
CA ARG A 150 -1.32 10.33 -2.46
C ARG A 150 -1.01 9.06 -3.24
N ILE A 151 0.16 8.50 -3.02
CA ILE A 151 0.51 7.14 -3.46
C ILE A 151 -0.02 6.11 -2.45
N VAL A 152 0.04 4.84 -2.81
CA VAL A 152 -0.38 3.76 -1.89
C VAL A 152 0.51 3.76 -0.66
N GLU A 153 -0.12 3.84 0.50
CA GLU A 153 0.53 3.85 1.82
C GLU A 153 0.01 2.69 2.65
N VAL A 154 0.85 2.21 3.55
CA VAL A 154 0.50 1.15 4.51
C VAL A 154 0.84 1.58 5.93
N PRO A 155 0.05 1.14 6.92
CA PRO A 155 0.38 1.36 8.31
C PRO A 155 1.67 0.61 8.67
N VAL A 156 2.47 1.23 9.53
CA VAL A 156 3.75 0.70 10.01
C VAL A 156 3.89 0.91 11.51
N GLY A 157 4.78 0.17 12.13
CA GLY A 157 5.10 0.32 13.55
C GLY A 157 4.96 -0.97 14.37
N GLU A 158 5.25 -0.88 15.65
CA GLU A 158 5.31 -2.02 16.58
C GLU A 158 3.95 -2.72 16.78
N THR A 159 2.84 -1.99 16.55
CA THR A 159 1.49 -2.56 16.63
C THR A 159 1.23 -3.70 15.65
N LEU A 160 2.07 -3.81 14.60
CA LEU A 160 2.01 -4.91 13.62
C LEU A 160 2.71 -6.20 14.11
N LEU A 161 3.54 -6.14 15.14
CA LEU A 161 4.25 -7.32 15.66
C LEU A 161 3.26 -8.37 16.17
N GLY A 162 3.48 -9.61 15.78
CA GLY A 162 2.59 -10.72 16.12
C GLY A 162 1.31 -10.79 15.30
N ARG A 163 1.13 -9.92 14.30
CA ARG A 163 -0.10 -9.81 13.51
C ARG A 163 0.07 -10.41 12.11
N VAL A 164 -1.09 -10.76 11.54
CA VAL A 164 -1.20 -11.17 10.14
C VAL A 164 -2.05 -10.13 9.43
N VAL A 165 -1.49 -9.51 8.42
CA VAL A 165 -2.13 -8.43 7.66
C VAL A 165 -2.21 -8.76 6.17
N ASN A 166 -3.15 -8.13 5.48
CA ASN A 166 -3.21 -8.16 4.02
C ASN A 166 -2.21 -7.13 3.42
N PRO A 167 -2.01 -7.09 2.08
CA PRO A 167 -1.10 -6.14 1.44
C PRO A 167 -1.45 -4.66 1.63
N LEU A 168 -2.63 -4.33 2.10
CA LEU A 168 -3.04 -2.97 2.47
C LEU A 168 -2.85 -2.66 3.97
N GLY A 169 -2.20 -3.57 4.71
CA GLY A 169 -1.98 -3.42 6.15
C GLY A 169 -3.20 -3.69 7.03
N LYS A 170 -4.32 -4.16 6.46
CA LYS A 170 -5.52 -4.51 7.25
C LYS A 170 -5.34 -5.86 7.92
N PRO A 171 -5.64 -6.01 9.23
CA PRO A 171 -5.57 -7.29 9.93
C PRO A 171 -6.52 -8.32 9.32
N ILE A 172 -6.03 -9.55 9.19
CA ILE A 172 -6.81 -10.71 8.72
C ILE A 172 -6.74 -11.89 9.69
N ASP A 173 -6.22 -11.65 10.90
CA ASP A 173 -6.02 -12.65 11.95
C ASP A 173 -7.22 -12.80 12.91
N GLY A 174 -8.33 -12.13 12.63
CA GLY A 174 -9.56 -12.17 13.44
C GLY A 174 -9.46 -11.45 14.78
N ARG A 175 -8.38 -10.71 15.04
CA ARG A 175 -8.20 -9.90 16.26
C ARG A 175 -8.72 -8.49 16.04
N GLU A 176 -8.73 -7.69 17.13
CA GLU A 176 -9.14 -6.28 17.10
C GLU A 176 -8.45 -5.46 16.02
N ILE A 177 -9.18 -4.43 15.55
CA ILE A 177 -8.67 -3.47 14.58
C ILE A 177 -7.47 -2.75 15.20
N LEU A 178 -6.40 -2.63 14.44
CA LEU A 178 -5.20 -1.92 14.87
C LEU A 178 -5.37 -0.41 14.71
N HIS A 179 -4.94 0.33 15.71
CA HIS A 179 -4.74 1.77 15.60
C HIS A 179 -3.30 2.03 15.18
N PHE A 180 -3.14 2.85 14.17
CA PHE A 180 -1.83 3.19 13.61
C PHE A 180 -1.59 4.67 13.70
N ASP A 181 -0.46 5.04 14.27
CA ASP A 181 -0.04 6.44 14.38
C ASP A 181 0.77 6.89 13.16
N LYS A 182 1.30 5.93 12.39
CA LYS A 182 2.20 6.19 11.25
C LYS A 182 1.82 5.35 10.04
N VAL A 183 1.89 5.96 8.87
CA VAL A 183 1.78 5.31 7.57
C VAL A 183 3.04 5.57 6.77
N ARG A 184 3.36 4.67 5.84
CA ARG A 184 4.53 4.77 4.97
C ARG A 184 4.15 4.41 3.54
N PRO A 185 4.65 5.15 2.54
CA PRO A 185 4.52 4.75 1.15
C PRO A 185 5.10 3.35 0.91
N ILE A 186 4.42 2.54 0.10
CA ILE A 186 4.94 1.21 -0.25
C ILE A 186 6.13 1.30 -1.22
N GLU A 187 6.14 2.32 -2.05
CA GLU A 187 7.24 2.61 -2.98
C GLU A 187 8.14 3.69 -2.39
N ASN A 188 9.33 3.30 -2.00
CA ASN A 188 10.38 4.19 -1.51
C ASN A 188 11.66 3.97 -2.34
N PRO A 189 12.46 5.01 -2.53
CA PRO A 189 13.79 4.84 -3.11
C PRO A 189 14.67 4.02 -2.15
N ALA A 190 15.57 3.22 -2.73
CA ALA A 190 16.57 2.51 -1.95
C ALA A 190 17.53 3.51 -1.25
N PRO A 191 18.09 3.15 -0.08
CA PRO A 191 19.09 3.97 0.58
C PRO A 191 20.25 4.30 -0.37
N PRO A 192 20.68 5.57 -0.48
CA PRO A 192 21.82 5.95 -1.32
C PRO A 192 23.14 5.35 -0.79
N ILE A 193 24.17 5.33 -1.62
CA ILE A 193 25.46 4.70 -1.28
C ILE A 193 26.08 5.28 -0.02
N ILE A 194 25.95 6.59 0.18
CA ILE A 194 26.51 7.31 1.34
C ILE A 194 25.85 6.93 2.67
N ASP A 195 24.59 6.50 2.63
CA ASP A 195 23.82 6.10 3.82
C ASP A 195 24.04 4.62 4.19
N ARG A 196 24.77 3.87 3.35
CA ARG A 196 25.07 2.45 3.56
C ARG A 196 26.39 2.25 4.32
N ALA A 197 26.38 1.28 5.22
CA ALA A 197 27.58 0.80 5.88
C ALA A 197 28.01 -0.57 5.29
N LYS A 198 29.26 -0.96 5.59
CA LYS A 198 29.77 -2.29 5.24
C LYS A 198 29.01 -3.36 6.04
N VAL A 199 28.61 -4.43 5.35
CA VAL A 199 28.04 -5.62 5.99
C VAL A 199 29.16 -6.34 6.73
N SER A 200 29.09 -6.40 8.06
CA SER A 200 30.12 -7.00 8.92
C SER A 200 29.55 -7.88 10.03
N ARG A 201 28.23 -7.81 10.28
CA ARG A 201 27.57 -8.58 11.34
C ARG A 201 26.82 -9.77 10.72
N PRO A 202 27.06 -11.02 11.18
CA PRO A 202 26.34 -12.18 10.65
C PRO A 202 24.91 -12.23 11.18
N LEU A 203 23.99 -12.70 10.32
CA LEU A 203 22.66 -13.15 10.67
C LEU A 203 22.74 -14.66 10.94
N GLN A 204 22.55 -15.07 12.16
CA GLN A 204 22.55 -16.50 12.51
C GLN A 204 21.21 -17.13 12.13
N THR A 205 21.20 -17.95 11.09
CA THR A 205 20.00 -18.66 10.63
C THR A 205 19.66 -19.87 11.50
N GLY A 206 20.61 -20.38 12.27
CA GLY A 206 20.51 -21.61 13.05
C GLY A 206 20.65 -22.89 12.20
N ILE A 207 20.96 -22.75 10.92
CA ILE A 207 21.23 -23.86 10.01
C ILE A 207 22.73 -23.99 9.87
N LEU A 208 23.30 -25.05 10.47
CA LEU A 208 24.75 -25.23 10.57
C LEU A 208 25.48 -25.11 9.22
N ALA A 209 24.92 -25.66 8.16
CA ALA A 209 25.51 -25.60 6.82
C ALA A 209 25.60 -24.16 6.27
N ILE A 210 24.62 -23.30 6.57
CA ILE A 210 24.63 -21.91 6.15
C ILE A 210 25.58 -21.11 7.05
N ASP A 211 25.38 -21.19 8.35
CA ASP A 211 26.09 -20.34 9.31
C ASP A 211 27.59 -20.59 9.36
N SER A 212 28.03 -21.85 9.04
CA SER A 212 29.45 -22.23 9.06
C SER A 212 30.18 -22.05 7.73
N MET A 213 29.49 -22.25 6.60
CA MET A 213 30.15 -22.26 5.29
C MET A 213 29.84 -21.00 4.46
N ILE A 214 28.62 -20.50 4.54
CA ILE A 214 28.15 -19.37 3.72
C ILE A 214 27.31 -18.44 4.62
N PRO A 215 27.92 -17.79 5.62
CA PRO A 215 27.18 -16.96 6.57
C PRO A 215 26.53 -15.77 5.87
N ILE A 216 25.26 -15.54 6.20
CA ILE A 216 24.50 -14.40 5.71
C ILE A 216 24.78 -13.19 6.60
N GLY A 217 25.06 -12.05 5.99
CA GLY A 217 25.28 -10.80 6.72
C GLY A 217 23.99 -10.01 6.92
N LYS A 218 23.88 -9.28 8.02
CA LYS A 218 22.80 -8.32 8.28
C LYS A 218 22.89 -7.18 7.27
N GLY A 219 21.86 -6.99 6.46
CA GLY A 219 21.85 -6.07 5.31
C GLY A 219 22.20 -6.71 3.97
N GLN A 220 22.42 -8.05 3.96
CA GLN A 220 22.66 -8.82 2.75
C GLN A 220 21.35 -9.31 2.13
N ARG A 221 21.42 -9.61 0.84
CA ARG A 221 20.34 -10.25 0.06
C ARG A 221 20.79 -11.66 -0.31
N GLU A 222 19.92 -12.63 -0.06
CA GLU A 222 20.19 -14.04 -0.34
C GLU A 222 19.05 -14.65 -1.15
N LEU A 223 19.36 -15.45 -2.16
CA LEU A 223 18.40 -16.16 -2.99
C LEU A 223 18.36 -17.63 -2.62
N ILE A 224 17.17 -18.12 -2.24
CA ILE A 224 16.92 -19.55 -2.07
C ILE A 224 16.21 -20.05 -3.35
N ILE A 225 16.91 -20.81 -4.17
CA ILE A 225 16.39 -21.36 -5.44
C ILE A 225 16.36 -22.89 -5.39
N GLY A 226 15.37 -23.47 -6.04
CA GLY A 226 15.19 -24.93 -6.14
C GLY A 226 13.81 -25.28 -6.66
N ASP A 227 13.62 -26.54 -6.98
CA ASP A 227 12.36 -27.11 -7.48
C ASP A 227 11.23 -27.04 -6.44
N ARG A 228 10.02 -27.39 -6.87
CA ARG A 228 8.87 -27.48 -5.96
C ARG A 228 9.11 -28.53 -4.88
N GLN A 229 8.69 -28.21 -3.65
CA GLN A 229 8.75 -29.12 -2.49
C GLN A 229 10.18 -29.51 -2.02
N THR A 230 11.21 -28.77 -2.41
CA THR A 230 12.60 -29.01 -1.99
C THR A 230 12.96 -28.42 -0.62
N GLY A 231 12.01 -27.81 0.08
CA GLY A 231 12.23 -27.29 1.44
C GLY A 231 12.60 -25.80 1.52
N LYS A 232 12.50 -25.03 0.42
CA LYS A 232 12.82 -23.59 0.42
C LYS A 232 12.14 -22.81 1.55
N SER A 233 10.81 -22.94 1.66
CA SER A 233 10.05 -22.26 2.73
C SER A 233 10.39 -22.77 4.13
N SER A 234 10.86 -24.03 4.27
CA SER A 234 11.29 -24.58 5.56
C SER A 234 12.55 -23.88 6.06
N ILE A 235 13.54 -23.65 5.20
CA ILE A 235 14.76 -22.90 5.51
C ILE A 235 14.39 -21.49 6.01
N ALA A 236 13.51 -20.81 5.28
CA ALA A 236 13.04 -19.48 5.64
C ALA A 236 12.34 -19.44 7.01
N VAL A 237 11.45 -20.39 7.27
CA VAL A 237 10.70 -20.50 8.53
C VAL A 237 11.62 -20.84 9.70
N ASP A 238 12.57 -21.74 9.50
CA ASP A 238 13.54 -22.12 10.54
C ASP A 238 14.47 -20.95 10.87
N ALA A 239 14.87 -20.14 9.87
CA ALA A 239 15.63 -18.91 10.11
C ALA A 239 14.82 -17.90 10.96
N ILE A 240 13.50 -17.73 10.72
CA ILE A 240 12.64 -16.88 11.57
C ILE A 240 12.59 -17.43 13.00
N ILE A 241 12.35 -18.72 13.17
CA ILE A 241 12.26 -19.34 14.50
C ILE A 241 13.54 -19.11 15.30
N ASN A 242 14.67 -19.15 14.64
CA ASN A 242 15.97 -18.92 15.27
C ASN A 242 16.24 -17.43 15.62
N GLN A 243 15.39 -16.49 15.19
CA GLN A 243 15.48 -15.08 15.62
C GLN A 243 14.65 -14.77 16.87
N ARG A 244 13.83 -15.68 17.40
CA ARG A 244 12.89 -15.43 18.51
C ARG A 244 13.52 -14.81 19.76
N ASP A 245 14.75 -15.23 20.09
CA ASP A 245 15.49 -14.81 21.28
C ASP A 245 16.61 -13.79 20.93
N LYS A 246 16.58 -13.26 19.70
CA LYS A 246 17.51 -12.26 19.18
C LYS A 246 16.75 -10.97 18.90
N ASP A 247 17.44 -9.86 18.97
CA ASP A 247 16.85 -8.55 18.66
C ASP A 247 16.77 -8.35 17.14
N VAL A 248 16.00 -9.24 16.46
CA VAL A 248 15.76 -9.23 15.02
C VAL A 248 14.26 -9.30 14.78
N ILE A 249 13.75 -8.35 14.04
CA ILE A 249 12.36 -8.34 13.62
C ILE A 249 12.23 -9.12 12.31
N CYS A 250 11.23 -9.98 12.24
CA CYS A 250 11.00 -10.79 11.07
C CYS A 250 9.75 -10.31 10.32
N VAL A 251 9.84 -10.20 8.99
CA VAL A 251 8.71 -9.92 8.11
C VAL A 251 8.60 -11.06 7.11
N TYR A 252 7.50 -11.80 7.16
CA TYR A 252 7.24 -12.87 6.19
C TYR A 252 6.16 -12.42 5.21
N VAL A 253 6.50 -12.38 3.93
CA VAL A 253 5.59 -11.99 2.86
C VAL A 253 5.18 -13.23 2.07
N ALA A 254 3.95 -13.70 2.30
CA ALA A 254 3.34 -14.78 1.55
C ALA A 254 2.68 -14.23 0.28
N ILE A 255 3.22 -14.57 -0.89
CA ILE A 255 2.76 -14.04 -2.18
C ILE A 255 2.06 -15.15 -2.95
N GLY A 256 0.75 -15.01 -3.18
CA GLY A 256 -0.04 -15.99 -3.93
C GLY A 256 -0.02 -17.40 -3.32
N GLN A 257 0.20 -17.51 -2.02
CA GLN A 257 0.21 -18.79 -1.30
C GLN A 257 -1.22 -19.30 -1.06
N ARG A 258 -1.38 -20.61 -0.88
CA ARG A 258 -2.66 -21.17 -0.45
C ARG A 258 -2.94 -20.75 0.99
N ALA A 259 -4.17 -20.37 1.30
CA ALA A 259 -4.58 -20.00 2.65
C ALA A 259 -4.22 -21.08 3.70
N SER A 260 -4.37 -22.37 3.34
CA SER A 260 -4.00 -23.48 4.20
C SER A 260 -2.49 -23.56 4.51
N SER A 261 -1.63 -23.14 3.56
CA SER A 261 -0.18 -23.08 3.76
C SER A 261 0.19 -21.95 4.71
N VAL A 262 -0.43 -20.78 4.54
CA VAL A 262 -0.26 -19.63 5.43
C VAL A 262 -0.73 -19.97 6.85
N SER A 263 -1.87 -20.64 7.00
CA SER A 263 -2.37 -21.07 8.31
C SER A 263 -1.43 -22.06 9.01
N LYS A 264 -0.83 -23.01 8.28
CA LYS A 264 0.18 -23.94 8.83
C LYS A 264 1.46 -23.21 9.25
N LEU A 265 1.90 -22.24 8.47
CA LEU A 265 3.04 -21.38 8.81
C LEU A 265 2.77 -20.63 10.14
N ILE A 266 1.62 -19.95 10.24
CA ILE A 266 1.21 -19.23 11.44
C ILE A 266 1.20 -20.16 12.66
N ALA A 267 0.64 -21.37 12.53
CA ALA A 267 0.60 -22.34 13.60
C ALA A 267 2.01 -22.78 14.03
N LYS A 268 2.92 -23.02 13.07
CA LYS A 268 4.33 -23.38 13.34
C LYS A 268 5.06 -22.25 14.08
N LEU A 269 4.92 -21.00 13.66
CA LEU A 269 5.54 -19.84 14.30
C LEU A 269 4.98 -19.58 15.70
N LYS A 270 3.65 -19.75 15.89
CA LYS A 270 3.02 -19.66 17.21
C LYS A 270 3.53 -20.74 18.17
N ALA A 271 3.61 -22.00 17.70
CA ALA A 271 4.11 -23.11 18.52
C ALA A 271 5.58 -22.93 18.94
N ALA A 272 6.38 -22.23 18.12
CA ALA A 272 7.77 -21.91 18.41
C ALA A 272 7.97 -20.58 19.18
N ASP A 273 6.91 -19.89 19.59
CA ASP A 273 6.92 -18.55 20.21
C ASP A 273 7.65 -17.48 19.38
N ALA A 274 7.73 -17.66 18.06
CA ALA A 274 8.41 -16.75 17.14
C ALA A 274 7.49 -15.63 16.59
N MET A 275 6.18 -15.72 16.82
CA MET A 275 5.22 -14.74 16.31
C MET A 275 5.39 -13.36 16.93
N LYS A 276 5.83 -13.26 18.17
CA LYS A 276 5.96 -11.97 18.90
C LYS A 276 6.86 -10.94 18.20
N ASN A 277 7.88 -11.42 17.48
CA ASN A 277 8.84 -10.59 16.72
C ASN A 277 8.59 -10.69 15.21
N THR A 278 7.44 -11.23 14.78
CA THR A 278 7.18 -11.51 13.36
C THR A 278 5.91 -10.80 12.90
N VAL A 279 5.99 -10.15 11.74
CA VAL A 279 4.84 -9.64 10.98
C VAL A 279 4.63 -10.53 9.76
N ILE A 280 3.40 -10.96 9.50
CA ILE A 280 3.07 -11.73 8.30
C ILE A 280 2.21 -10.87 7.39
N VAL A 281 2.70 -10.60 6.18
CA VAL A 281 1.92 -9.97 5.10
C VAL A 281 1.44 -11.09 4.18
N ALA A 282 0.15 -11.33 4.12
CA ALA A 282 -0.39 -12.43 3.36
C ALA A 282 -1.27 -11.95 2.20
N SER A 283 -0.88 -12.35 0.99
CA SER A 283 -1.71 -12.31 -0.21
C SER A 283 -1.90 -13.75 -0.69
N THR A 284 -3.14 -14.21 -0.66
CA THR A 284 -3.47 -15.60 -1.03
C THR A 284 -3.60 -15.77 -2.54
N ALA A 285 -3.63 -17.01 -3.00
CA ALA A 285 -3.82 -17.32 -4.43
C ALA A 285 -5.21 -16.92 -4.95
N SER A 286 -6.18 -16.69 -4.07
CA SER A 286 -7.52 -16.19 -4.40
C SER A 286 -7.61 -14.67 -4.50
N ASP A 287 -6.59 -13.95 -4.01
CA ASP A 287 -6.56 -12.51 -4.08
C ASP A 287 -6.23 -12.04 -5.51
N SER A 288 -6.61 -10.80 -5.81
CA SER A 288 -6.34 -10.20 -7.11
C SER A 288 -4.83 -10.13 -7.40
N ALA A 289 -4.46 -10.14 -8.69
CA ALA A 289 -3.08 -9.93 -9.10
C ALA A 289 -2.51 -8.61 -8.55
N ALA A 290 -3.36 -7.60 -8.39
CA ALA A 290 -3.04 -6.32 -7.78
C ALA A 290 -2.50 -6.47 -6.35
N LEU A 291 -3.20 -7.18 -5.49
CA LEU A 291 -2.79 -7.42 -4.10
C LEU A 291 -1.52 -8.27 -4.04
N GLN A 292 -1.40 -9.29 -4.88
CA GLN A 292 -0.19 -10.11 -4.97
C GLN A 292 1.03 -9.28 -5.41
N TYR A 293 0.83 -8.31 -6.31
CA TYR A 293 1.87 -7.39 -6.75
C TYR A 293 2.31 -6.41 -5.65
N ILE A 294 1.37 -5.88 -4.87
CA ILE A 294 1.66 -4.91 -3.80
C ILE A 294 2.33 -5.58 -2.59
N ALA A 295 2.02 -6.83 -2.29
CA ALA A 295 2.45 -7.53 -1.08
C ALA A 295 3.94 -7.40 -0.71
N PRO A 296 4.92 -7.63 -1.62
CA PRO A 296 6.34 -7.51 -1.26
C PRO A 296 6.75 -6.07 -0.95
N TYR A 297 6.17 -5.08 -1.61
CA TYR A 297 6.44 -3.67 -1.32
C TYR A 297 5.89 -3.25 0.04
N THR A 298 4.71 -3.75 0.42
CA THR A 298 4.15 -3.59 1.77
C THR A 298 5.07 -4.18 2.83
N GLY A 299 5.52 -5.42 2.65
CA GLY A 299 6.44 -6.05 3.58
C GLY A 299 7.77 -5.29 3.70
N CYS A 300 8.28 -4.79 2.58
CA CYS A 300 9.48 -3.96 2.54
C CYS A 300 9.29 -2.64 3.31
N ALA A 301 8.19 -1.93 3.09
CA ALA A 301 7.89 -0.69 3.80
C ALA A 301 7.76 -0.88 5.32
N ILE A 302 7.17 -2.01 5.76
CA ILE A 302 7.12 -2.38 7.18
C ILE A 302 8.53 -2.65 7.71
N GLY A 303 9.37 -3.38 6.97
CA GLY A 303 10.76 -3.67 7.37
C GLY A 303 11.61 -2.40 7.46
N GLU A 304 11.48 -1.50 6.50
CA GLU A 304 12.21 -0.22 6.49
C GLU A 304 11.91 0.65 7.71
N GLU A 305 10.68 0.65 8.20
CA GLU A 305 10.33 1.40 9.41
C GLU A 305 11.19 0.98 10.60
N PHE A 306 11.38 -0.33 10.78
CA PHE A 306 12.21 -0.85 11.85
C PHE A 306 13.71 -0.67 11.58
N MET A 307 14.14 -0.80 10.33
CA MET A 307 15.53 -0.57 9.93
C MET A 307 15.96 0.88 10.22
N GLU A 308 15.11 1.87 9.92
CA GLU A 308 15.37 3.27 10.20
C GLU A 308 15.37 3.60 11.72
N GLN A 309 14.69 2.78 12.54
CA GLN A 309 14.76 2.85 14.00
C GLN A 309 16.02 2.20 14.58
N GLY A 310 16.96 1.75 13.75
CA GLY A 310 18.20 1.11 14.17
C GLY A 310 18.05 -0.38 14.48
N LYS A 311 16.90 -1.00 14.18
CA LYS A 311 16.68 -2.44 14.42
C LYS A 311 17.19 -3.28 13.24
N ASP A 312 17.50 -4.53 13.51
CA ASP A 312 17.83 -5.51 12.47
C ASP A 312 16.57 -6.23 12.02
N VAL A 313 16.38 -6.33 10.70
CA VAL A 313 15.19 -6.93 10.09
C VAL A 313 15.57 -8.09 9.19
N LEU A 314 14.86 -9.20 9.31
CA LEU A 314 14.87 -10.32 8.37
C LEU A 314 13.58 -10.32 7.58
N ILE A 315 13.64 -9.96 6.31
CA ILE A 315 12.48 -10.03 5.42
C ILE A 315 12.56 -11.24 4.49
N ILE A 316 11.45 -11.95 4.32
CA ILE A 316 11.35 -13.13 3.48
C ILE A 316 10.22 -12.95 2.49
N TYR A 317 10.52 -13.08 1.19
CA TYR A 317 9.54 -13.05 0.11
C TYR A 317 9.28 -14.47 -0.42
N ASP A 318 8.15 -15.05 -0.12
CA ASP A 318 7.78 -16.41 -0.54
C ASP A 318 6.51 -16.39 -1.41
N ASP A 319 6.58 -16.33 -2.76
CA ASP A 319 7.80 -16.31 -3.56
C ASP A 319 7.76 -15.20 -4.62
N LEU A 320 8.91 -14.75 -5.07
CA LEU A 320 9.04 -13.71 -6.09
C LEU A 320 8.65 -14.19 -7.51
N THR A 321 8.61 -15.49 -7.78
CA THR A 321 8.08 -16.02 -9.05
C THR A 321 6.60 -15.72 -9.19
N LYS A 322 5.81 -15.86 -8.13
CA LYS A 322 4.40 -15.50 -8.14
C LYS A 322 4.19 -13.99 -8.24
N HIS A 323 5.06 -13.20 -7.62
CA HIS A 323 5.08 -11.76 -7.80
C HIS A 323 5.28 -11.37 -9.26
N ALA A 324 6.28 -11.95 -9.95
CA ALA A 324 6.50 -11.73 -11.37
C ALA A 324 5.31 -12.16 -12.23
N ASN A 325 4.66 -13.29 -11.90
CA ASN A 325 3.46 -13.75 -12.58
C ASN A 325 2.27 -12.80 -12.40
N ALA A 326 2.08 -12.27 -11.20
CA ALA A 326 1.06 -11.25 -10.93
C ALA A 326 1.32 -9.99 -11.76
N TYR A 327 2.56 -9.53 -11.83
CA TYR A 327 2.93 -8.38 -12.66
C TYR A 327 2.75 -8.63 -14.16
N ARG A 328 3.07 -9.83 -14.64
CA ARG A 328 2.76 -10.24 -16.02
C ARG A 328 1.26 -10.16 -16.30
N THR A 329 0.43 -10.69 -15.43
CA THR A 329 -1.04 -10.64 -15.57
C THR A 329 -1.53 -9.19 -15.65
N ILE A 330 -1.09 -8.32 -14.73
CA ILE A 330 -1.45 -6.89 -14.73
C ILE A 330 -1.00 -6.22 -16.03
N SER A 331 0.23 -6.47 -16.49
CA SER A 331 0.79 -5.87 -17.70
C SER A 331 0.03 -6.29 -18.96
N LEU A 332 -0.40 -7.55 -19.05
CA LEU A 332 -1.23 -8.04 -20.15
C LEU A 332 -2.62 -7.40 -20.14
N LEU A 333 -3.25 -7.28 -18.98
CA LEU A 333 -4.55 -6.60 -18.83
C LEU A 333 -4.47 -5.12 -19.19
N LEU A 334 -3.36 -4.47 -18.86
CA LEU A 334 -3.08 -3.09 -19.26
C LEU A 334 -2.71 -2.94 -20.75
N LYS A 335 -2.60 -4.07 -21.48
CA LYS A 335 -2.16 -4.13 -22.88
C LYS A 335 -0.77 -3.51 -23.11
N ARG A 336 0.15 -3.70 -22.15
CA ARG A 336 1.56 -3.32 -22.30
C ARG A 336 2.24 -4.32 -23.24
N PRO A 337 3.22 -3.87 -24.06
CA PRO A 337 3.97 -4.79 -24.93
C PRO A 337 4.69 -5.84 -24.08
N SER A 338 4.57 -7.10 -24.48
CA SER A 338 5.19 -8.25 -23.82
C SER A 338 6.39 -8.76 -24.60
N GLY A 339 7.39 -9.28 -23.87
CA GLY A 339 8.54 -9.99 -24.42
C GLY A 339 8.39 -11.51 -24.31
N ARG A 340 9.49 -12.19 -24.07
CA ARG A 340 9.56 -13.66 -23.93
C ARG A 340 8.63 -14.13 -22.80
N GLU A 341 7.90 -15.22 -23.03
CA GLU A 341 6.95 -15.83 -22.10
C GLU A 341 5.86 -14.85 -21.60
N ALA A 342 5.54 -13.86 -22.44
CA ALA A 342 4.58 -12.80 -22.14
C ALA A 342 4.94 -11.91 -20.93
N TYR A 343 6.18 -11.95 -20.42
CA TYR A 343 6.62 -10.99 -19.41
C TYR A 343 6.85 -9.62 -20.03
N PRO A 344 6.49 -8.54 -19.33
CA PRO A 344 6.83 -7.19 -19.75
C PRO A 344 8.35 -6.96 -19.66
N GLY A 345 8.87 -6.06 -20.50
CA GLY A 345 10.32 -5.80 -20.58
C GLY A 345 10.97 -5.29 -19.30
N ASP A 346 10.18 -4.72 -18.41
CA ASP A 346 10.61 -4.17 -17.13
C ASP A 346 10.44 -5.13 -15.93
N VAL A 347 10.15 -6.42 -16.16
CA VAL A 347 9.95 -7.41 -15.08
C VAL A 347 11.15 -7.52 -14.14
N PHE A 348 12.38 -7.38 -14.66
CA PHE A 348 13.56 -7.36 -13.81
C PHE A 348 13.60 -6.15 -12.89
N TYR A 349 13.15 -5.00 -13.36
CA TYR A 349 13.19 -3.74 -12.61
C TYR A 349 12.31 -3.79 -11.35
N ILE A 350 11.18 -4.50 -11.36
CA ILE A 350 10.34 -4.63 -10.16
C ILE A 350 11.05 -5.36 -9.01
N HIS A 351 11.87 -6.35 -9.32
CA HIS A 351 12.65 -7.07 -8.31
C HIS A 351 13.91 -6.31 -7.91
N SER A 352 14.63 -5.70 -8.86
CA SER A 352 15.85 -4.96 -8.54
C SER A 352 15.57 -3.76 -7.62
N ARG A 353 14.55 -2.95 -7.91
CA ARG A 353 14.19 -1.82 -7.04
C ARG A 353 13.67 -2.24 -5.65
N LEU A 354 13.00 -3.41 -5.56
CA LEU A 354 12.58 -3.98 -4.28
C LEU A 354 13.79 -4.43 -3.45
N LEU A 355 14.67 -5.22 -4.06
CA LEU A 355 15.80 -5.84 -3.36
C LEU A 355 16.90 -4.84 -3.00
N GLU A 356 17.06 -3.76 -3.78
CA GLU A 356 18.02 -2.69 -3.46
C GLU A 356 17.66 -1.88 -2.20
N ARG A 357 16.42 -1.98 -1.72
CA ARG A 357 15.99 -1.36 -0.46
C ARG A 357 16.60 -2.04 0.76
N SER A 358 17.01 -3.31 0.63
CA SER A 358 17.72 -4.03 1.70
C SER A 358 19.18 -3.56 1.78
N ALA A 359 19.59 -3.13 2.97
CA ALA A 359 20.92 -2.61 3.23
C ALA A 359 21.28 -2.68 4.71
N GLN A 360 22.58 -2.52 5.03
CA GLN A 360 23.06 -2.09 6.34
C GLN A 360 23.18 -0.57 6.31
N LEU A 361 22.44 0.13 7.15
CA LEU A 361 22.53 1.59 7.28
C LEU A 361 23.77 2.01 8.06
N SER A 362 24.27 3.21 7.75
CA SER A 362 25.34 3.86 8.51
C SER A 362 24.85 4.23 9.92
N GLN A 363 25.78 4.45 10.86
CA GLN A 363 25.45 4.85 12.23
C GLN A 363 24.71 6.19 12.27
N GLU A 364 25.01 7.11 11.36
CA GLU A 364 24.33 8.40 11.20
C GLU A 364 22.84 8.24 10.81
N LYS A 365 22.50 7.10 10.19
CA LYS A 365 21.14 6.74 9.78
C LYS A 365 20.50 5.70 10.72
N GLY A 366 21.01 5.56 11.93
CA GLY A 366 20.48 4.66 12.95
C GLY A 366 21.13 3.29 13.01
N GLY A 367 21.98 2.89 12.05
CA GLY A 367 22.75 1.64 12.09
C GLY A 367 21.93 0.35 11.95
N GLY A 368 20.66 0.43 11.61
CA GLY A 368 19.81 -0.74 11.39
C GLY A 368 20.12 -1.48 10.09
N SER A 369 19.56 -2.68 9.93
CA SER A 369 19.76 -3.52 8.74
C SER A 369 18.46 -4.21 8.28
N MET A 370 18.38 -4.52 6.98
CA MET A 370 17.30 -5.33 6.43
C MET A 370 17.84 -6.25 5.34
#